data_19de572e981d73e5bedfa9a8327b3d90
#
_entry.id   19de572e981d73e5bedfa9a8327b3d90
#
_cell.length_a   1.000
_cell.length_b   1.000
_cell.length_c   1.000
_cell.angle_alpha   90.00
_cell.angle_beta   90.00
_cell.angle_gamma   90.00
#
_symmetry.space_group_name_H-M   'P 1'
#
loop_
_entity.id
_entity.type
_entity.pdbx_description
1 polymer ?
#
loop_
_entity_poly.entity_id
_entity_poly.type
_entity_poly.pdbx_seq_one_letter_code
_entity_poly.pdbx_strand_id
1 'polypeptide(L)'
;MESILTSIKKLIGITEDYKHFDTDLIIHINSVFMILSQMGIGPDNGFSISDETTTWNDYLPEGDKNFEAVKTYIYLKTRLIFDPPQSSSTMEAIKQTISELEWRLNVEAEQKGKEVIQNG
;
A
#
# COMPACT_ATOMS: atom_id res chain seq x y z
N MET A 1 -12.33 1.14 11.86
CA MET A 1 -11.04 1.00 11.15
C MET A 1 -10.68 2.32 10.47
N GLU A 2 -9.42 2.59 10.40
CA GLU A 2 -8.92 3.88 9.90
C GLU A 2 -9.09 4.01 8.38
N SER A 3 -9.36 5.24 7.92
CA SER A 3 -9.40 5.58 6.50
C SER A 3 -8.04 5.36 5.85
N ILE A 4 -8.04 4.79 4.65
CA ILE A 4 -6.79 4.58 3.89
C ILE A 4 -6.14 5.93 3.57
N LEU A 5 -6.89 6.85 2.98
CA LEU A 5 -6.36 8.16 2.62
C LEU A 5 -5.86 8.92 3.84
N THR A 6 -6.67 8.98 4.91
CA THR A 6 -6.30 9.70 6.13
C THR A 6 -5.04 9.12 6.77
N SER A 7 -4.92 7.79 6.83
CA SER A 7 -3.75 7.17 7.45
C SER A 7 -2.47 7.42 6.66
N ILE A 8 -2.54 7.39 5.34
CA ILE A 8 -1.36 7.71 4.51
C ILE A 8 -0.98 9.18 4.65
N LYS A 9 -1.96 10.08 4.67
CA LYS A 9 -1.69 11.51 4.91
C LYS A 9 -0.95 11.72 6.22
N LYS A 10 -1.41 11.10 7.30
CA LYS A 10 -0.74 11.20 8.61
C LYS A 10 0.70 10.72 8.55
N LEU A 11 0.94 9.60 7.87
CA LEU A 11 2.28 9.02 7.80
C LEU A 11 3.26 9.91 7.02
N ILE A 12 2.80 10.64 6.02
CA ILE A 12 3.66 11.55 5.25
C ILE A 12 3.63 12.99 5.77
N GLY A 13 2.94 13.23 6.89
CA GLY A 13 2.97 14.55 7.57
C GLY A 13 1.96 15.56 7.06
N ILE A 14 0.91 15.12 6.38
CA ILE A 14 -0.17 16.01 5.91
C ILE A 14 -1.34 15.89 6.87
N THR A 15 -1.87 17.04 7.33
CA THR A 15 -3.02 17.04 8.23
C THR A 15 -4.28 16.60 7.49
N GLU A 16 -5.20 15.98 8.23
CA GLU A 16 -6.43 15.40 7.67
C GLU A 16 -7.28 16.42 6.94
N ASP A 17 -7.36 17.65 7.46
CA ASP A 17 -8.19 18.71 6.89
C ASP A 17 -7.53 19.46 5.73
N TYR A 18 -6.25 19.22 5.45
CA TYR A 18 -5.56 19.83 4.30
C TYR A 18 -5.80 18.98 3.07
N LYS A 19 -6.62 19.47 2.14
CA LYS A 19 -7.13 18.68 1.02
C LYS A 19 -6.49 19.00 -0.33
N HIS A 20 -5.50 19.88 -0.34
CA HIS A 20 -4.89 20.34 -1.58
C HIS A 20 -4.30 19.21 -2.43
N PHE A 21 -3.70 18.20 -1.78
CA PHE A 21 -3.06 17.10 -2.47
C PHE A 21 -3.90 15.82 -2.54
N ASP A 22 -5.16 15.86 -2.07
CA ASP A 22 -5.97 14.64 -1.97
C ASP A 22 -6.12 13.93 -3.33
N THR A 23 -6.43 14.68 -4.40
CA THR A 23 -6.60 14.08 -5.72
C THR A 23 -5.33 13.40 -6.20
N ASP A 24 -4.18 14.06 -6.05
CA ASP A 24 -2.89 13.50 -6.46
C ASP A 24 -2.53 12.27 -5.63
N LEU A 25 -2.79 12.33 -4.32
CA LEU A 25 -2.56 11.19 -3.43
C LEU A 25 -3.43 9.99 -3.81
N ILE A 26 -4.70 10.23 -4.09
CA ILE A 26 -5.63 9.16 -4.49
C ILE A 26 -5.15 8.49 -5.77
N ILE A 27 -4.76 9.26 -6.77
CA ILE A 27 -4.25 8.72 -8.04
C ILE A 27 -3.03 7.85 -7.77
N HIS A 28 -2.10 8.32 -6.96
CA HIS A 28 -0.89 7.59 -6.65
C HIS A 28 -1.17 6.32 -5.84
N ILE A 29 -2.00 6.43 -4.80
CA ILE A 29 -2.38 5.28 -3.97
C ILE A 29 -3.05 4.21 -4.82
N ASN A 30 -3.94 4.61 -5.74
CA ASN A 30 -4.60 3.66 -6.63
C ASN A 30 -3.63 2.98 -7.58
N SER A 31 -2.58 3.68 -8.03
CA SER A 31 -1.55 3.05 -8.86
C SER A 31 -0.79 1.97 -8.07
N VAL A 32 -0.57 2.18 -6.78
CA VAL A 32 0.07 1.17 -5.92
C VAL A 32 -0.87 -0.01 -5.71
N PHE A 33 -2.16 0.22 -5.50
CA PHE A 33 -3.14 -0.87 -5.41
C PHE A 33 -3.17 -1.70 -6.70
N MET A 34 -3.01 -1.08 -7.86
CA MET A 34 -2.92 -1.80 -9.12
C MET A 34 -1.71 -2.73 -9.15
N ILE A 35 -0.55 -2.25 -8.68
CA ILE A 35 0.66 -3.07 -8.58
C ILE A 35 0.40 -4.26 -7.64
N LEU A 36 -0.19 -4.01 -6.48
CA LEU A 36 -0.51 -5.06 -5.51
C LEU A 36 -1.47 -6.10 -6.11
N SER A 37 -2.48 -5.65 -6.84
CA SER A 37 -3.41 -6.54 -7.53
C SER A 37 -2.69 -7.44 -8.54
N GLN A 38 -1.74 -6.88 -9.28
CA GLN A 38 -0.94 -7.66 -10.23
C GLN A 38 -0.07 -8.71 -9.54
N MET A 39 0.32 -8.46 -8.29
CA MET A 39 1.03 -9.45 -7.47
C MET A 39 0.12 -10.53 -6.91
N GLY A 40 -1.20 -10.35 -6.97
CA GLY A 40 -2.16 -11.26 -6.37
C GLY A 40 -2.56 -10.90 -4.94
N ILE A 41 -2.33 -9.66 -4.54
CA ILE A 41 -2.66 -9.15 -3.19
C ILE A 41 -3.96 -8.34 -3.28
N GLY A 42 -4.88 -8.60 -2.33
CA GLY A 42 -6.14 -7.90 -2.25
C GLY A 42 -7.26 -8.59 -3.02
N PRO A 43 -8.39 -7.90 -3.23
CA PRO A 43 -9.55 -8.49 -3.93
C PRO A 43 -9.22 -8.86 -5.38
N ASP A 44 -9.82 -9.95 -5.86
CA ASP A 44 -9.57 -10.50 -7.20
C ASP A 44 -9.86 -9.49 -8.31
N ASN A 45 -10.85 -8.63 -8.12
CA ASN A 45 -11.24 -7.63 -9.11
C ASN A 45 -10.47 -6.32 -9.01
N GLY A 46 -9.43 -6.30 -8.17
CA GLY A 46 -8.67 -5.09 -7.90
C GLY A 46 -9.30 -4.22 -6.85
N PHE A 47 -8.66 -3.10 -6.54
CA PHE A 47 -9.12 -2.21 -5.48
C PHE A 47 -8.69 -0.78 -5.78
N SER A 48 -9.54 0.18 -5.42
CA SER A 48 -9.22 1.60 -5.54
C SER A 48 -10.02 2.39 -4.50
N ILE A 49 -9.54 3.59 -4.20
CA ILE A 49 -10.25 4.54 -3.33
C ILE A 49 -10.67 5.76 -4.13
N SER A 50 -11.72 6.43 -3.68
CA SER A 50 -12.22 7.67 -4.29
C SER A 50 -12.14 8.86 -3.33
N ASP A 51 -12.15 8.58 -2.04
CA ASP A 51 -12.17 9.62 -1.00
C ASP A 51 -11.69 9.01 0.33
N GLU A 52 -11.91 9.76 1.41
CA GLU A 52 -11.50 9.37 2.77
C GLU A 52 -12.43 8.37 3.44
N THR A 53 -13.52 7.95 2.80
CA THR A 53 -14.49 7.06 3.44
C THR A 53 -14.08 5.59 3.39
N THR A 54 -13.25 5.21 2.42
CA THR A 54 -12.80 3.81 2.27
C THR A 54 -11.76 3.48 3.34
N THR A 55 -11.97 2.35 4.03
CA THR A 55 -11.12 1.93 5.15
C THR A 55 -10.24 0.75 4.76
N TRP A 56 -9.24 0.45 5.60
CA TRP A 56 -8.37 -0.70 5.39
C TRP A 56 -9.13 -2.03 5.43
N ASN A 57 -10.23 -2.12 6.20
CA ASN A 57 -11.07 -3.32 6.23
C ASN A 57 -11.78 -3.56 4.90
N ASP A 58 -12.02 -2.51 4.13
CA ASP A 58 -12.58 -2.66 2.78
C ASP A 58 -11.59 -3.31 1.83
N TYR A 59 -10.30 -3.20 2.12
CA TYR A 59 -9.23 -3.75 1.28
C TYR A 59 -8.81 -5.16 1.69
N LEU A 60 -8.50 -5.36 2.98
CA LEU A 60 -8.07 -6.66 3.52
C LEU A 60 -8.89 -7.01 4.76
N PRO A 61 -9.18 -8.31 4.98
CA PRO A 61 -9.88 -8.73 6.20
C PRO A 61 -9.10 -8.31 7.45
N GLU A 62 -9.83 -8.02 8.53
CA GLU A 62 -9.21 -7.71 9.81
C GLU A 62 -8.34 -8.89 10.26
N GLY A 63 -7.13 -8.57 10.71
CA GLY A 63 -6.18 -9.59 11.15
C GLY A 63 -5.39 -10.26 10.03
N ASP A 64 -5.54 -9.80 8.78
CA ASP A 64 -4.75 -10.33 7.66
C ASP A 64 -3.27 -10.14 7.93
N LYS A 65 -2.48 -11.21 7.76
CA LYS A 65 -1.04 -11.20 8.07
C LYS A 65 -0.24 -10.26 7.17
N ASN A 66 -0.76 -9.90 6.00
CA ASN A 66 -0.08 -9.03 5.06
C ASN A 66 -0.38 -7.55 5.28
N PHE A 67 -1.31 -7.22 6.21
CA PHE A 67 -1.80 -5.85 6.37
C PHE A 67 -0.69 -4.84 6.64
N GLU A 68 0.18 -5.12 7.61
CA GLU A 68 1.25 -4.18 7.97
C GLU A 68 2.25 -4.00 6.83
N ALA A 69 2.61 -5.07 6.14
CA ALA A 69 3.52 -5.01 5.00
C ALA A 69 2.93 -4.18 3.86
N VAL A 70 1.65 -4.37 3.56
CA VAL A 70 0.95 -3.62 2.51
C VAL A 70 0.87 -2.14 2.87
N LYS A 71 0.49 -1.83 4.11
CA LYS A 71 0.39 -0.45 4.57
C LYS A 71 1.74 0.26 4.49
N THR A 72 2.79 -0.40 4.93
CA THR A 72 4.15 0.13 4.86
C THR A 72 4.59 0.34 3.41
N TYR A 73 4.30 -0.61 2.55
CA TYR A 73 4.62 -0.54 1.13
C TYR A 73 3.97 0.69 0.48
N ILE A 74 2.68 0.88 0.69
CA ILE A 74 1.93 2.02 0.15
C ILE A 74 2.52 3.34 0.69
N TYR A 75 2.77 3.39 2.00
CA TYR A 75 3.35 4.57 2.64
C TYR A 75 4.70 4.94 2.02
N LEU A 76 5.61 3.98 1.92
CA LEU A 76 6.97 4.26 1.43
C LEU A 76 6.96 4.68 -0.04
N LYS A 77 6.16 4.04 -0.87
CA LYS A 77 6.04 4.44 -2.27
C LYS A 77 5.46 5.83 -2.41
N THR A 78 4.49 6.17 -1.57
CA THR A 78 3.88 7.51 -1.56
C THR A 78 4.88 8.56 -1.09
N ARG A 79 5.65 8.24 -0.05
CA ARG A 79 6.66 9.15 0.49
C ARG A 79 7.71 9.53 -0.55
N LEU A 80 8.16 8.60 -1.37
CA LEU A 80 9.17 8.89 -2.39
C LEU A 80 8.72 9.98 -3.38
N ILE A 81 7.41 10.14 -3.57
CA ILE A 81 6.84 11.12 -4.49
C ILE A 81 6.47 12.43 -3.79
N PHE A 82 5.85 12.33 -2.60
CA PHE A 82 5.26 13.49 -1.92
C PHE A 82 6.13 14.07 -0.81
N ASP A 83 7.07 13.29 -0.26
CA ASP A 83 7.94 13.72 0.82
C ASP A 83 9.25 12.94 0.76
N PRO A 84 10.01 13.06 -0.34
CA PRO A 84 11.24 12.28 -0.47
C PRO A 84 12.27 12.73 0.56
N PRO A 85 13.06 11.79 1.13
CA PRO A 85 14.13 12.15 2.02
C PRO A 85 15.23 12.91 1.28
N GLN A 86 15.86 13.86 1.99
CA GLN A 86 16.92 14.68 1.39
C GLN A 86 18.26 13.95 1.36
N SER A 87 18.48 13.03 2.28
CA SER A 87 19.71 12.25 2.38
C SER A 87 19.69 11.10 1.36
N SER A 88 20.78 10.94 0.59
CA SER A 88 20.89 9.85 -0.37
C SER A 88 20.94 8.48 0.33
N SER A 89 21.51 8.40 1.53
CA SER A 89 21.56 7.14 2.27
C SER A 89 20.16 6.73 2.75
N THR A 90 19.34 7.67 3.20
CA THR A 90 17.96 7.40 3.58
C THR A 90 17.13 7.00 2.36
N MET A 91 17.32 7.67 1.23
CA MET A 91 16.64 7.33 -0.02
C MET A 91 16.94 5.88 -0.43
N GLU A 92 18.21 5.49 -0.38
CA GLU A 92 18.60 4.11 -0.71
C GLU A 92 18.01 3.09 0.25
N ALA A 93 17.98 3.41 1.56
CA ALA A 93 17.38 2.54 2.56
C ALA A 93 15.89 2.32 2.29
N ILE A 94 15.16 3.38 1.93
CA ILE A 94 13.74 3.27 1.59
C ILE A 94 13.55 2.40 0.34
N LYS A 95 14.35 2.61 -0.70
CA LYS A 95 14.28 1.81 -1.93
C LYS A 95 14.55 0.33 -1.67
N GLN A 96 15.53 0.03 -0.82
CA GLN A 96 15.81 -1.34 -0.43
C GLN A 96 14.65 -1.97 0.34
N THR A 97 14.04 -1.22 1.25
CA THR A 97 12.88 -1.69 2.02
C THR A 97 11.70 -1.98 1.08
N ILE A 98 11.45 -1.09 0.11
CA ILE A 98 10.41 -1.30 -0.89
C ILE A 98 10.65 -2.59 -1.68
N SER A 99 11.88 -2.80 -2.15
CA SER A 99 12.24 -4.01 -2.90
C SER A 99 12.05 -5.26 -2.06
N GLU A 100 12.44 -5.23 -0.79
CA GLU A 100 12.26 -6.36 0.11
C GLU A 100 10.79 -6.66 0.35
N LEU A 101 9.96 -5.63 0.55
CA LEU A 101 8.53 -5.82 0.73
C LEU A 101 7.89 -6.41 -0.54
N GLU A 102 8.29 -5.94 -1.71
CA GLU A 102 7.79 -6.49 -2.98
C GLU A 102 8.11 -7.97 -3.10
N TRP A 103 9.33 -8.35 -2.75
CA TRP A 103 9.75 -9.75 -2.79
C TRP A 103 8.92 -10.60 -1.81
N ARG A 104 8.76 -10.13 -0.56
CA ARG A 104 8.00 -10.87 0.45
C ARG A 104 6.54 -11.03 0.07
N LEU A 105 5.92 -9.96 -0.45
CA LEU A 105 4.52 -9.99 -0.86
C LEU A 105 4.32 -10.94 -2.06
N ASN A 106 5.26 -10.94 -3.01
CA ASN A 106 5.21 -11.88 -4.13
C ASN A 106 5.32 -13.32 -3.67
N VAL A 107 6.22 -13.63 -2.74
CA VAL A 107 6.39 -14.98 -2.21
C VAL A 107 5.11 -15.45 -1.52
N GLU A 108 4.48 -14.59 -0.70
CA GLU A 108 3.23 -14.92 -0.02
C GLU A 108 2.11 -15.21 -1.02
N ALA A 109 1.99 -14.38 -2.07
CA ALA A 109 0.97 -14.57 -3.10
C ALA A 109 1.19 -15.87 -3.87
N GLU A 110 2.44 -16.22 -4.20
CA GLU A 110 2.78 -17.47 -4.88
C GLU A 110 2.44 -18.69 -4.02
N GLN A 111 2.76 -18.64 -2.72
CA GLN A 111 2.45 -19.74 -1.81
C GLN A 111 0.95 -19.94 -1.67
N LYS A 112 0.18 -18.84 -1.57
CA LYS A 112 -1.27 -18.91 -1.51
C LYS A 112 -1.86 -19.54 -2.77
N GLY A 113 -1.32 -19.18 -3.94
CA GLY A 113 -1.72 -19.78 -5.21
C GLY A 113 -1.44 -21.27 -5.26
N LYS A 114 -0.27 -21.70 -4.76
CA LYS A 114 0.11 -23.13 -4.69
C LYS A 114 -0.81 -23.89 -3.75
N GLU A 115 -1.16 -23.33 -2.60
CA GLU A 115 -2.08 -23.95 -1.64
C GLU A 115 -3.45 -24.19 -2.29
N VAL A 116 -3.96 -23.19 -3.01
CA VAL A 116 -5.24 -23.31 -3.72
C VAL A 116 -5.18 -24.42 -4.77
N ILE A 117 -4.09 -24.51 -5.53
CA ILE A 117 -3.90 -25.54 -6.55
C ILE A 117 -3.83 -26.93 -5.91
N GLN A 118 -3.11 -27.07 -4.78
CA GLN A 118 -2.95 -28.34 -4.08
C GLN A 118 -4.26 -28.84 -3.45
N ASN A 119 -5.08 -27.91 -3.01
CA ASN A 119 -6.37 -28.22 -2.35
C ASN A 119 -7.53 -28.37 -3.34
N GLY A 120 -7.32 -27.98 -4.57
CA GLY A 120 -8.32 -28.09 -5.61
C GLY A 120 -8.15 -29.35 -6.40
#